data_b5872ac9062b6274992154dedde7873d
#
_entry.id   b5872ac9062b6274992154dedde7873d
#
_cell.length_a   1.000
_cell.length_b   1.000
_cell.length_c   1.000
_cell.angle_alpha   90.00
_cell.angle_beta   90.00
_cell.angle_gamma   90.00
#
_symmetry.space_group_name_H-M   'P 1'
#
loop_
_entity.id
_entity.type
_entity.pdbx_description
1 polymer ?
#
loop_
_entity_poly.entity_id
_entity_poly.type
_entity_poly.pdbx_seq_one_letter_code
_entity_poly.pdbx_strand_id
1 'polypeptide(L)'
;MSRVWFAQPLESVATFWRVLRRDGVALGFTTHDRNLWIDNILHRATPGMIPSAIRRSADFEPDSAEVQGALSHDSISAADLAIGRFDSARVLIGLVDWETLESQLLYRGAIGAVAEEAGGFTAMLQSRKAELQLDPVPRTSPSCRAAFCGPGCTLSAARFSHDAILTGFDPVENAVSLNCAALPASLIGGALRWLDGPQAGTTTNLIALSNAALVVDIPLDTPPPIGSRALVREGCDRTLQTCATRFGNALNFQGEPFLPGNDLVTRYPSPVQ
;
A
#
# COMPACT_ATOMS: atom_id res chain seq x y z
N MET A 1 -12.83 21.39 20.29
CA MET A 1 -13.51 22.64 19.96
C MET A 1 -14.88 22.29 19.44
N SER A 2 -15.93 22.82 20.04
CA SER A 2 -17.30 22.70 19.55
C SER A 2 -17.40 23.55 18.29
N ARG A 3 -17.64 22.93 17.15
CA ARG A 3 -17.76 23.66 15.88
C ARG A 3 -19.21 24.15 15.75
N VAL A 4 -19.40 25.40 16.11
CA VAL A 4 -20.71 26.05 16.22
C VAL A 4 -21.40 26.22 14.85
N TRP A 5 -20.63 26.24 13.74
CA TRP A 5 -21.20 26.42 12.42
C TRP A 5 -22.13 25.27 11.95
N PHE A 6 -21.97 24.04 12.47
CA PHE A 6 -22.92 22.95 12.24
C PHE A 6 -24.31 23.18 12.86
N ALA A 7 -24.43 24.12 13.78
CA ALA A 7 -25.70 24.48 14.41
C ALA A 7 -26.45 25.59 13.63
N GLN A 8 -25.84 26.12 12.55
CA GLN A 8 -26.44 27.15 11.69
C GLN A 8 -26.92 26.54 10.37
N PRO A 9 -27.76 27.23 9.61
CA PRO A 9 -28.10 26.81 8.24
C PRO A 9 -26.85 26.62 7.41
N LEU A 10 -26.69 25.45 6.78
CA LEU A 10 -25.51 25.07 6.00
C LEU A 10 -25.64 25.54 4.55
N GLU A 11 -25.67 26.85 4.32
CA GLU A 11 -25.85 27.44 2.99
C GLU A 11 -24.55 27.45 2.19
N SER A 12 -23.38 27.60 2.87
CA SER A 12 -22.04 27.71 2.26
C SER A 12 -21.21 26.44 2.41
N VAL A 13 -21.81 25.25 2.34
CA VAL A 13 -21.10 23.99 2.63
C VAL A 13 -20.91 23.13 1.40
N ALA A 14 -19.64 22.69 1.18
CA ALA A 14 -19.28 21.69 0.18
C ALA A 14 -18.64 20.48 0.84
N THR A 15 -18.73 19.34 0.17
CA THR A 15 -17.95 18.15 0.54
C THR A 15 -16.57 18.25 -0.06
N PHE A 16 -15.56 17.79 0.67
CA PHE A 16 -14.21 17.62 0.15
C PHE A 16 -13.68 16.22 0.41
N TRP A 17 -12.73 15.78 -0.44
CA TRP A 17 -11.98 14.53 -0.30
C TRP A 17 -10.50 14.79 -0.43
N ARG A 18 -9.74 14.03 0.31
CA ARG A 18 -8.29 13.93 0.15
C ARG A 18 -7.92 12.47 -0.03
N VAL A 19 -7.21 12.19 -1.09
CA VAL A 19 -6.63 10.87 -1.35
C VAL A 19 -5.12 11.01 -1.15
N LEU A 20 -4.59 10.27 -0.17
CA LEU A 20 -3.17 10.27 0.17
C LEU A 20 -2.59 8.94 -0.30
N ARG A 21 -1.91 8.95 -1.43
CA ARG A 21 -1.31 7.78 -2.05
C ARG A 21 -0.04 7.34 -1.29
N ARG A 22 0.32 6.08 -1.43
CA ARG A 22 1.54 5.53 -0.79
C ARG A 22 2.84 6.07 -1.37
N ASP A 23 2.83 6.53 -2.61
CA ASP A 23 3.97 7.16 -3.29
C ASP A 23 4.22 8.62 -2.83
N GLY A 24 3.39 9.15 -1.93
CA GLY A 24 3.51 10.49 -1.36
C GLY A 24 2.69 11.56 -2.08
N VAL A 25 1.93 11.18 -3.12
CA VAL A 25 1.05 12.12 -3.83
C VAL A 25 -0.22 12.34 -3.01
N ALA A 26 -0.59 13.61 -2.81
CA ALA A 26 -1.85 14.03 -2.20
C ALA A 26 -2.76 14.65 -3.26
N LEU A 27 -3.97 14.11 -3.41
CA LEU A 27 -4.99 14.62 -4.31
C LEU A 27 -6.15 15.16 -3.49
N GLY A 28 -6.64 16.36 -3.84
CA GLY A 28 -7.81 16.98 -3.22
C GLY A 28 -8.92 17.19 -4.26
N PHE A 29 -10.15 16.93 -3.86
CA PHE A 29 -11.35 17.13 -4.66
C PHE A 29 -12.45 17.77 -3.83
N THR A 30 -13.37 18.52 -4.47
CA THR A 30 -14.51 19.17 -3.79
C THR A 30 -15.74 19.16 -4.67
N THR A 31 -16.92 19.16 -4.06
CA THR A 31 -18.20 19.35 -4.75
C THR A 31 -18.49 20.83 -5.08
N HIS A 32 -17.65 21.75 -4.58
CA HIS A 32 -17.79 23.16 -4.92
C HIS A 32 -17.49 23.39 -6.43
N ASP A 33 -18.08 24.41 -7.02
CA ASP A 33 -17.90 24.77 -8.45
C ASP A 33 -16.53 25.38 -8.78
N ARG A 34 -15.75 25.74 -7.75
CA ARG A 34 -14.39 26.28 -7.86
C ARG A 34 -13.39 25.51 -7.03
N ASN A 35 -12.12 25.59 -7.43
CA ASN A 35 -11.03 25.03 -6.65
C ASN A 35 -10.92 25.72 -5.29
N LEU A 36 -10.75 24.93 -4.24
CA LEU A 36 -10.59 25.42 -2.87
C LEU A 36 -9.22 25.02 -2.33
N TRP A 37 -8.57 25.93 -1.61
CA TRP A 37 -7.38 25.65 -0.83
C TRP A 37 -7.78 25.38 0.63
N ILE A 38 -7.66 24.13 1.08
CA ILE A 38 -8.01 23.72 2.44
C ILE A 38 -6.76 23.06 3.05
N ASP A 39 -6.25 23.56 4.18
CA ASP A 39 -5.05 23.08 4.85
C ASP A 39 -3.83 22.96 3.92
N ASN A 40 -3.57 23.94 3.08
CA ASN A 40 -2.50 23.99 2.09
C ASN A 40 -2.56 22.89 1.00
N ILE A 41 -3.69 22.24 0.82
CA ILE A 41 -3.94 21.28 -0.27
C ILE A 41 -4.97 21.87 -1.22
N LEU A 42 -4.65 21.85 -2.52
CA LEU A 42 -5.58 22.25 -3.55
C LEU A 42 -6.65 21.17 -3.74
N HIS A 43 -7.92 21.53 -3.51
CA HIS A 43 -9.08 20.69 -3.80
C HIS A 43 -9.70 21.15 -5.11
N ARG A 44 -9.67 20.27 -6.10
CA ARG A 44 -10.16 20.56 -7.45
C ARG A 44 -11.67 20.40 -7.53
N ALA A 45 -12.31 21.33 -8.21
CA ALA A 45 -13.77 21.38 -8.41
C ALA A 45 -14.32 20.30 -9.35
N THR A 46 -13.48 19.54 -9.98
CA THR A 46 -13.80 18.43 -10.89
C THR A 46 -12.73 17.36 -10.78
N PRO A 47 -13.02 16.18 -11.08
CA PRO A 47 -14.09 15.58 -11.87
C PRO A 47 -15.17 15.04 -10.97
N GLY A 48 -16.39 14.94 -11.48
CA GLY A 48 -17.56 14.43 -10.81
C GLY A 48 -17.38 13.20 -9.93
N MET A 49 -16.65 13.33 -8.85
CA MET A 49 -16.64 12.34 -7.79
C MET A 49 -17.90 12.54 -6.97
N ILE A 50 -18.77 11.58 -7.01
CA ILE A 50 -20.01 11.58 -6.22
C ILE A 50 -19.79 10.62 -5.06
N PRO A 51 -19.73 11.12 -3.80
CA PRO A 51 -19.70 10.24 -2.65
C PRO A 51 -21.07 9.60 -2.49
N SER A 52 -21.09 8.33 -2.18
CA SER A 52 -22.27 7.71 -1.61
C SER A 52 -22.52 8.21 -0.17
N ALA A 53 -23.68 7.92 0.37
CA ALA A 53 -23.95 8.19 1.78
C ALA A 53 -22.94 7.42 2.66
N ILE A 54 -22.28 8.14 3.57
CA ILE A 54 -21.42 7.55 4.59
C ILE A 54 -22.31 6.93 5.66
N ARG A 55 -22.28 5.59 5.78
CA ARG A 55 -22.95 4.88 6.84
C ARG A 55 -21.98 4.65 8.00
N ARG A 56 -22.32 5.14 9.17
CA ARG A 56 -21.53 4.96 10.39
C ARG A 56 -22.37 4.22 11.42
N SER A 57 -21.83 3.14 11.95
CA SER A 57 -22.42 2.39 13.05
C SER A 57 -21.65 2.64 14.35
N ALA A 58 -22.29 2.40 15.49
CA ALA A 58 -21.64 2.47 16.79
C ALA A 58 -20.95 1.14 17.17
N ASP A 59 -21.13 0.10 16.39
CA ASP A 59 -20.51 -1.22 16.56
C ASP A 59 -19.09 -1.30 15.98
N PHE A 60 -18.49 -2.49 16.05
CA PHE A 60 -17.14 -2.75 15.52
C PHE A 60 -17.13 -3.15 14.03
N GLU A 61 -18.28 -3.21 13.37
CA GLU A 61 -18.32 -3.45 11.94
C GLU A 61 -17.74 -2.26 11.16
N PRO A 62 -16.97 -2.52 10.10
CA PRO A 62 -16.42 -1.45 9.27
C PRO A 62 -17.53 -0.58 8.69
N ASP A 63 -17.43 0.73 8.89
CA ASP A 63 -18.31 1.67 8.21
C ASP A 63 -18.06 1.56 6.69
N SER A 64 -19.13 1.53 5.92
CA SER A 64 -19.07 1.46 4.47
C SER A 64 -19.31 2.84 3.85
N ALA A 65 -18.52 3.14 2.86
CA ALA A 65 -18.74 4.25 1.96
C ALA A 65 -18.25 3.84 0.57
N GLU A 66 -18.78 4.46 -0.45
CA GLU A 66 -18.41 4.24 -1.84
C GLU A 66 -18.14 5.58 -2.49
N VAL A 67 -17.16 5.64 -3.37
CA VAL A 67 -16.88 6.80 -4.19
C VAL A 67 -16.92 6.35 -5.64
N GLN A 68 -17.77 7.03 -6.42
CA GLN A 68 -17.83 6.88 -7.87
C GLN A 68 -17.20 8.10 -8.52
N GLY A 69 -16.48 7.89 -9.59
CA GLY A 69 -15.80 8.97 -10.31
C GLY A 69 -15.64 8.67 -11.79
N ALA A 70 -15.44 9.73 -12.57
CA ALA A 70 -15.13 9.61 -13.99
C ALA A 70 -13.62 9.52 -14.22
N LEU A 71 -13.18 8.66 -15.14
CA LEU A 71 -11.77 8.51 -15.55
C LEU A 71 -11.28 9.64 -16.46
N SER A 72 -12.13 10.61 -16.76
CA SER A 72 -11.84 11.69 -17.71
C SER A 72 -10.94 12.80 -17.17
N HIS A 73 -10.40 12.66 -15.98
CA HIS A 73 -9.58 13.71 -15.36
C HIS A 73 -8.11 13.29 -15.25
N ASP A 74 -7.20 14.21 -15.57
CA ASP A 74 -5.74 14.02 -15.51
C ASP A 74 -5.19 13.57 -14.13
N SER A 75 -5.99 13.72 -13.08
CA SER A 75 -5.59 13.34 -11.72
C SER A 75 -5.82 11.87 -11.38
N ILE A 76 -6.71 11.18 -12.10
CA ILE A 76 -7.03 9.77 -11.92
C ILE A 76 -7.14 9.16 -13.32
N SER A 77 -6.10 8.48 -13.75
CA SER A 77 -6.08 7.77 -15.03
C SER A 77 -6.36 6.29 -14.84
N ALA A 78 -6.94 5.65 -15.86
CA ALA A 78 -7.10 4.19 -15.90
C ALA A 78 -5.74 3.47 -15.70
N ALA A 79 -4.68 4.01 -16.30
CA ALA A 79 -3.33 3.47 -16.12
C ALA A 79 -2.87 3.51 -14.65
N ASP A 80 -3.15 4.61 -13.91
CA ASP A 80 -2.80 4.70 -12.49
C ASP A 80 -3.62 3.74 -11.61
N LEU A 81 -4.87 3.47 -11.99
CA LEU A 81 -5.70 2.47 -11.30
C LEU A 81 -5.20 1.06 -11.59
N ALA A 82 -4.93 0.74 -12.86
CA ALA A 82 -4.45 -0.59 -13.28
C ALA A 82 -3.12 -0.98 -12.63
N ILE A 83 -2.19 -0.05 -12.44
CA ILE A 83 -0.91 -0.31 -11.75
C ILE A 83 -1.00 -0.24 -10.22
N GLY A 84 -2.21 -0.10 -9.65
CA GLY A 84 -2.44 -0.15 -8.21
C GLY A 84 -1.94 1.07 -7.42
N ARG A 85 -1.75 2.24 -8.05
CA ARG A 85 -1.29 3.46 -7.34
C ARG A 85 -2.25 3.94 -6.27
N PHE A 86 -3.52 3.58 -6.39
CA PHE A 86 -4.56 3.93 -5.44
C PHE A 86 -4.81 2.84 -4.38
N ASP A 87 -4.18 1.68 -4.50
CA ASP A 87 -4.39 0.56 -3.59
C ASP A 87 -4.03 0.93 -2.17
N SER A 88 -4.97 0.75 -1.27
CA SER A 88 -4.86 1.13 0.14
C SER A 88 -4.46 2.61 0.35
N ALA A 89 -4.69 3.49 -0.62
CA ALA A 89 -4.53 4.93 -0.43
C ALA A 89 -5.48 5.42 0.67
N ARG A 90 -4.98 6.27 1.57
CA ARG A 90 -5.83 6.82 2.63
C ARG A 90 -6.80 7.84 2.06
N VAL A 91 -8.05 7.77 2.50
CA VAL A 91 -9.10 8.70 2.11
C VAL A 91 -9.61 9.43 3.33
N LEU A 92 -9.71 10.74 3.20
CA LEU A 92 -10.33 11.64 4.18
C LEU A 92 -11.50 12.32 3.48
N ILE A 93 -12.70 12.25 4.07
CA ILE A 93 -13.89 12.93 3.54
C ILE A 93 -14.42 13.86 4.62
N GLY A 94 -14.74 15.08 4.25
CA GLY A 94 -15.25 16.06 5.18
C GLY A 94 -16.13 17.10 4.52
N LEU A 95 -16.61 18.01 5.32
CA LEU A 95 -17.34 19.21 4.91
C LEU A 95 -16.43 20.43 5.09
N VAL A 96 -16.57 21.38 4.22
CA VAL A 96 -15.93 22.69 4.29
C VAL A 96 -16.94 23.79 4.05
N ASP A 97 -16.89 24.80 4.86
CA ASP A 97 -17.54 26.07 4.56
C ASP A 97 -16.62 26.83 3.61
N TRP A 98 -17.08 27.08 2.38
CA TRP A 98 -16.21 27.71 1.35
C TRP A 98 -15.98 29.21 1.55
N GLU A 99 -16.76 29.86 2.40
CA GLU A 99 -16.56 31.28 2.74
C GLU A 99 -15.50 31.47 3.80
N THR A 100 -15.53 30.66 4.86
CA THR A 100 -14.60 30.74 6.00
C THR A 100 -13.42 29.77 5.89
N LEU A 101 -13.50 28.75 5.02
CA LEU A 101 -12.56 27.64 4.90
C LEU A 101 -12.46 26.78 6.18
N GLU A 102 -13.39 26.94 7.11
CA GLU A 102 -13.50 26.01 8.23
C GLU A 102 -13.93 24.64 7.73
N SER A 103 -13.30 23.58 8.23
CA SER A 103 -13.57 22.23 7.75
C SER A 103 -13.83 21.26 8.87
N GLN A 104 -14.70 20.28 8.63
CA GLN A 104 -14.97 19.16 9.53
C GLN A 104 -14.76 17.83 8.82
N LEU A 105 -13.89 17.00 9.36
CA LEU A 105 -13.69 15.66 8.87
C LEU A 105 -14.81 14.74 9.35
N LEU A 106 -15.46 14.05 8.39
CA LEU A 106 -16.54 13.09 8.64
C LEU A 106 -16.08 11.64 8.59
N TYR A 107 -15.16 11.31 7.66
CA TYR A 107 -14.75 9.94 7.42
C TYR A 107 -13.23 9.85 7.24
N ARG A 108 -12.67 8.75 7.77
CA ARG A 108 -11.26 8.34 7.56
C ARG A 108 -11.24 6.87 7.21
N GLY A 109 -10.62 6.55 6.11
CA GLY A 109 -10.52 5.17 5.64
C GLY A 109 -9.41 4.99 4.63
N ALA A 110 -9.49 3.89 3.90
CA ALA A 110 -8.60 3.57 2.80
C ALA A 110 -9.41 3.11 1.59
N ILE A 111 -8.85 3.26 0.40
CA ILE A 111 -9.40 2.67 -0.81
C ILE A 111 -9.18 1.16 -0.72
N GLY A 112 -10.27 0.41 -0.83
CA GLY A 112 -10.28 -1.04 -0.95
C GLY A 112 -10.28 -1.47 -2.41
N ALA A 113 -11.26 -2.31 -2.80
CA ALA A 113 -11.41 -2.72 -4.18
C ALA A 113 -11.82 -1.55 -5.08
N VAL A 114 -11.20 -1.45 -6.25
CA VAL A 114 -11.57 -0.52 -7.31
C VAL A 114 -12.09 -1.34 -8.48
N ALA A 115 -13.28 -1.00 -8.97
CA ALA A 115 -13.85 -1.55 -10.20
C ALA A 115 -13.85 -0.45 -11.26
N GLU A 116 -13.35 -0.80 -12.44
CA GLU A 116 -13.36 0.07 -13.61
C GLU A 116 -14.58 -0.28 -14.47
N GLU A 117 -15.38 0.72 -14.82
CA GLU A 117 -16.53 0.60 -15.71
C GLU A 117 -16.34 1.57 -16.90
N ALA A 118 -17.14 1.40 -17.94
CA ALA A 118 -17.01 2.19 -19.17
C ALA A 118 -17.01 3.70 -18.91
N GLY A 119 -15.82 4.31 -18.91
CA GLY A 119 -15.60 5.75 -18.70
C GLY A 119 -15.64 6.24 -17.26
N GLY A 120 -15.67 5.32 -16.28
CA GLY A 120 -15.67 5.64 -14.88
C GLY A 120 -15.01 4.58 -13.99
N PHE A 121 -14.97 4.84 -12.70
CA PHE A 121 -14.54 3.87 -11.70
C PHE A 121 -15.43 3.94 -10.46
N THR A 122 -15.51 2.82 -9.76
CA THR A 122 -16.15 2.70 -8.45
C THR A 122 -15.11 2.22 -7.47
N ALA A 123 -14.92 2.93 -6.37
CA ALA A 123 -13.99 2.54 -5.31
C ALA A 123 -14.72 2.30 -4.00
N MET A 124 -14.59 1.11 -3.46
CA MET A 124 -15.09 0.79 -2.13
C MET A 124 -14.14 1.38 -1.09
N LEU A 125 -14.68 2.07 -0.09
CA LEU A 125 -13.91 2.62 1.01
C LEU A 125 -14.05 1.75 2.25
N GLN A 126 -12.93 1.40 2.84
CA GLN A 126 -12.86 0.68 4.11
C GLN A 126 -12.54 1.66 5.24
N SER A 127 -13.39 1.71 6.27
CA SER A 127 -13.11 2.56 7.42
C SER A 127 -11.96 2.00 8.26
N ARG A 128 -11.37 2.84 9.12
CA ARG A 128 -10.33 2.41 10.05
C ARG A 128 -10.76 1.30 11.02
N LYS A 129 -12.05 1.08 11.19
CA LYS A 129 -12.55 -0.06 11.98
C LYS A 129 -12.14 -1.41 11.40
N ALA A 130 -11.88 -1.51 10.09
CA ALA A 130 -11.33 -2.72 9.48
C ALA A 130 -9.97 -3.12 10.08
N GLU A 131 -9.19 -2.16 10.58
CA GLU A 131 -7.93 -2.44 11.29
C GLU A 131 -8.16 -3.20 12.60
N LEU A 132 -9.34 -3.04 13.24
CA LEU A 132 -9.69 -3.74 14.47
C LEU A 132 -10.08 -5.20 14.24
N GLN A 133 -10.35 -5.59 13.01
CA GLN A 133 -10.65 -6.98 12.65
C GLN A 133 -9.38 -7.81 12.39
N LEU A 134 -8.22 -7.15 12.32
CA LEU A 134 -6.94 -7.84 12.21
C LEU A 134 -6.62 -8.53 13.54
N ASP A 135 -6.16 -9.78 13.47
CA ASP A 135 -5.63 -10.50 14.64
C ASP A 135 -4.28 -9.88 15.04
N PRO A 136 -4.21 -9.09 16.14
CA PRO A 136 -2.97 -8.44 16.53
C PRO A 136 -2.00 -9.39 17.25
N VAL A 137 -2.47 -10.60 17.59
CA VAL A 137 -1.67 -11.57 18.35
C VAL A 137 -0.72 -12.30 17.39
N PRO A 138 0.60 -12.14 17.56
CA PRO A 138 1.56 -12.85 16.72
C PRO A 138 1.49 -14.34 17.02
N ARG A 139 1.39 -15.15 15.96
CA ARG A 139 1.44 -16.61 16.07
C ARG A 139 2.88 -17.06 16.12
N THR A 140 3.16 -18.14 16.86
CA THR A 140 4.46 -18.79 16.86
C THR A 140 4.79 -19.31 15.45
N SER A 141 6.03 -19.09 15.02
CA SER A 141 6.51 -19.51 13.69
C SER A 141 7.99 -19.82 13.75
N PRO A 142 8.47 -20.88 13.08
CA PRO A 142 9.91 -21.12 12.96
C PRO A 142 10.64 -20.03 12.17
N SER A 143 9.92 -19.28 11.32
CA SER A 143 10.46 -18.17 10.54
C SER A 143 10.27 -16.83 11.25
N CYS A 144 11.14 -15.88 10.96
CA CYS A 144 11.08 -14.52 11.49
C CYS A 144 9.81 -13.79 11.03
N ARG A 145 9.07 -13.21 11.96
CA ARG A 145 7.86 -12.41 11.69
C ARG A 145 8.16 -10.97 11.30
N ALA A 146 9.34 -10.48 11.65
CA ALA A 146 9.71 -9.10 11.33
C ALA A 146 9.85 -8.90 9.81
N ALA A 147 9.36 -7.78 9.33
CA ALA A 147 9.69 -7.33 7.98
C ALA A 147 11.19 -7.00 7.89
N PHE A 148 11.84 -7.43 6.82
CA PHE A 148 13.26 -7.14 6.61
C PHE A 148 13.54 -5.64 6.61
N CYS A 149 14.50 -5.21 7.38
CA CYS A 149 14.80 -3.79 7.66
C CYS A 149 13.63 -2.99 8.27
N GLY A 150 12.60 -3.66 8.80
CA GLY A 150 11.51 -3.03 9.52
C GLY A 150 11.80 -2.88 11.03
N PRO A 151 10.83 -2.34 11.79
CA PRO A 151 11.03 -2.03 13.21
C PRO A 151 11.53 -3.20 14.06
N GLY A 152 11.04 -4.40 13.82
CA GLY A 152 11.46 -5.58 14.58
C GLY A 152 12.79 -6.17 14.12
N CYS A 153 13.20 -5.93 12.87
CA CYS A 153 14.49 -6.40 12.33
C CYS A 153 15.64 -5.46 12.70
N THR A 154 15.38 -4.15 12.81
CA THR A 154 16.35 -3.09 13.19
C THR A 154 17.57 -2.90 12.26
N LEU A 155 17.69 -3.67 11.18
CA LEU A 155 18.73 -3.46 10.16
C LEU A 155 18.42 -2.18 9.35
N SER A 156 19.48 -1.45 8.96
CA SER A 156 19.33 -0.26 8.12
C SER A 156 18.96 -0.63 6.69
N ALA A 157 17.80 -0.16 6.21
CA ALA A 157 17.37 -0.38 4.84
C ALA A 157 18.36 0.18 3.81
N ALA A 158 19.01 1.31 4.09
CA ALA A 158 19.98 1.93 3.19
C ALA A 158 21.19 1.04 2.92
N ARG A 159 21.61 0.22 3.90
CA ARG A 159 22.73 -0.70 3.72
C ARG A 159 22.45 -1.83 2.75
N PHE A 160 21.19 -2.21 2.62
CA PHE A 160 20.74 -3.34 1.81
C PHE A 160 19.88 -2.90 0.61
N SER A 161 19.99 -1.64 0.25
CA SER A 161 19.34 -1.08 -0.94
C SER A 161 20.39 -0.61 -1.94
N HIS A 162 20.17 -0.92 -3.21
CA HIS A 162 21.10 -0.65 -4.30
C HIS A 162 20.37 0.06 -5.44
N ASP A 163 21.03 1.03 -6.06
CA ASP A 163 20.55 1.59 -7.31
C ASP A 163 20.63 0.54 -8.42
N ALA A 164 19.61 0.47 -9.24
CA ALA A 164 19.50 -0.46 -10.33
C ALA A 164 18.97 0.21 -11.59
N ILE A 165 19.35 -0.31 -12.74
CA ILE A 165 18.88 0.12 -14.05
C ILE A 165 18.28 -1.10 -14.75
N LEU A 166 17.06 -0.94 -15.29
CA LEU A 166 16.40 -1.98 -16.08
C LEU A 166 17.15 -2.20 -17.39
N THR A 167 17.59 -3.43 -17.64
CA THR A 167 18.31 -3.83 -18.87
C THR A 167 17.48 -4.75 -19.76
N GLY A 168 16.44 -5.40 -19.22
CA GLY A 168 15.55 -6.28 -19.98
C GLY A 168 14.29 -6.63 -19.22
N PHE A 169 13.24 -6.99 -19.95
CA PHE A 169 11.98 -7.48 -19.41
C PHE A 169 11.50 -8.68 -20.24
N ASP A 170 11.15 -9.75 -19.55
CA ASP A 170 10.52 -10.93 -20.13
C ASP A 170 9.04 -10.95 -19.74
N PRO A 171 8.11 -10.73 -20.68
CA PRO A 171 6.69 -10.70 -20.39
C PRO A 171 6.09 -12.09 -20.11
N VAL A 172 6.73 -13.18 -20.55
CA VAL A 172 6.24 -14.54 -20.33
C VAL A 172 6.46 -14.97 -18.88
N GLU A 173 7.67 -14.73 -18.39
CA GLU A 173 8.04 -15.06 -17.01
C GLU A 173 7.74 -13.92 -16.02
N ASN A 174 7.27 -12.78 -16.51
CA ASN A 174 7.12 -11.55 -15.74
C ASN A 174 8.41 -11.20 -14.97
N ALA A 175 9.54 -11.26 -15.69
CA ALA A 175 10.86 -11.16 -15.09
C ALA A 175 11.64 -9.93 -15.61
N VAL A 176 12.34 -9.27 -14.71
CA VAL A 176 13.16 -8.08 -14.98
C VAL A 176 14.65 -8.40 -14.87
N SER A 177 15.42 -7.97 -15.84
CA SER A 177 16.89 -7.98 -15.79
C SER A 177 17.38 -6.63 -15.30
N LEU A 178 18.18 -6.62 -14.25
CA LEU A 178 18.67 -5.40 -13.62
C LEU A 178 20.20 -5.34 -13.65
N ASN A 179 20.72 -4.19 -14.00
CA ASN A 179 22.13 -3.86 -13.75
C ASN A 179 22.21 -3.18 -12.36
N CYS A 180 22.75 -3.89 -11.39
CA CYS A 180 22.95 -3.39 -10.01
C CYS A 180 24.21 -4.05 -9.39
N ALA A 181 24.67 -3.47 -8.27
CA ALA A 181 25.85 -3.97 -7.56
C ALA A 181 25.59 -5.28 -6.78
N ALA A 182 24.32 -5.58 -6.47
CA ALA A 182 23.94 -6.77 -5.70
C ALA A 182 23.86 -8.01 -6.61
N LEU A 183 24.20 -9.17 -6.03
CA LEU A 183 24.05 -10.45 -6.73
C LEU A 183 22.54 -10.77 -6.88
N PRO A 184 22.08 -11.24 -8.06
CA PRO A 184 20.66 -11.55 -8.28
C PRO A 184 20.06 -12.50 -7.21
N ALA A 185 20.82 -13.51 -6.79
CA ALA A 185 20.36 -14.44 -5.75
C ALA A 185 20.12 -13.78 -4.39
N SER A 186 20.82 -12.67 -4.09
CA SER A 186 20.62 -11.94 -2.84
C SER A 186 19.36 -11.08 -2.85
N LEU A 187 18.77 -10.87 -4.02
CA LEU A 187 17.59 -10.03 -4.21
C LEU A 187 16.28 -10.81 -4.05
N ILE A 188 16.30 -12.15 -4.09
CA ILE A 188 15.10 -12.99 -3.92
C ILE A 188 14.50 -12.74 -2.53
N GLY A 189 13.18 -12.54 -2.47
CA GLY A 189 12.46 -12.15 -1.26
C GLY A 189 12.63 -10.68 -0.89
N GLY A 190 13.29 -9.90 -1.75
CA GLY A 190 13.44 -8.46 -1.63
C GLY A 190 12.35 -7.68 -2.33
N ALA A 191 12.58 -6.38 -2.52
CA ALA A 191 11.63 -5.47 -3.14
C ALA A 191 12.31 -4.56 -4.18
N LEU A 192 11.60 -4.28 -5.25
CA LEU A 192 12.01 -3.38 -6.32
C LEU A 192 11.07 -2.17 -6.33
N ARG A 193 11.61 -0.97 -6.15
CA ARG A 193 10.86 0.29 -6.26
C ARG A 193 11.31 1.05 -7.50
N TRP A 194 10.37 1.33 -8.38
CA TRP A 194 10.62 2.14 -9.57
C TRP A 194 10.78 3.61 -9.22
N LEU A 195 11.81 4.27 -9.76
CA LEU A 195 12.12 5.68 -9.52
C LEU A 195 11.66 6.58 -10.65
N ASP A 196 11.54 6.04 -11.85
CA ASP A 196 11.08 6.76 -13.03
C ASP A 196 10.21 5.87 -13.95
N GLY A 197 9.75 6.45 -15.08
CA GLY A 197 8.86 5.78 -16.01
C GLY A 197 7.40 5.65 -15.52
N PRO A 198 6.59 4.88 -16.27
CA PRO A 198 5.15 4.70 -15.95
C PRO A 198 4.89 4.10 -14.58
N GLN A 199 5.82 3.30 -14.07
CA GLN A 199 5.74 2.62 -12.78
C GLN A 199 6.34 3.43 -11.62
N ALA A 200 6.80 4.67 -11.86
CA ALA A 200 7.46 5.48 -10.83
C ALA A 200 6.66 5.53 -9.51
N GLY A 201 7.33 5.26 -8.40
CA GLY A 201 6.74 5.23 -7.05
C GLY A 201 6.13 3.88 -6.64
N THR A 202 5.87 2.96 -7.58
CA THR A 202 5.36 1.63 -7.25
C THR A 202 6.47 0.71 -6.72
N THR A 203 6.07 -0.28 -5.94
CA THR A 203 6.99 -1.29 -5.37
C THR A 203 6.42 -2.67 -5.64
N THR A 204 7.25 -3.57 -6.17
CA THR A 204 6.96 -4.98 -6.41
C THR A 204 7.91 -5.86 -5.61
N ASN A 205 7.50 -7.08 -5.25
CA ASN A 205 8.38 -8.02 -4.58
C ASN A 205 9.09 -8.91 -5.61
N LEU A 206 10.31 -9.30 -5.28
CA LEU A 206 11.15 -10.17 -6.08
C LEU A 206 11.00 -11.60 -5.54
N ILE A 207 10.29 -12.46 -6.26
CA ILE A 207 9.85 -13.76 -5.72
C ILE A 207 10.75 -14.93 -6.13
N ALA A 208 11.39 -14.84 -7.29
CA ALA A 208 12.23 -15.93 -7.81
C ALA A 208 13.29 -15.40 -8.80
N LEU A 209 14.16 -16.31 -9.22
CA LEU A 209 15.11 -16.11 -10.31
C LEU A 209 14.72 -17.04 -11.45
N SER A 210 14.63 -16.51 -12.67
CA SER A 210 14.50 -17.24 -13.92
C SER A 210 15.58 -16.77 -14.90
N ASN A 211 16.47 -17.66 -15.34
CA ASN A 211 17.56 -17.32 -16.29
C ASN A 211 18.36 -16.06 -15.93
N ALA A 212 18.69 -15.87 -14.65
CA ALA A 212 19.34 -14.68 -14.07
C ALA A 212 18.49 -13.40 -14.07
N ALA A 213 17.24 -13.42 -14.55
CA ALA A 213 16.26 -12.36 -14.38
C ALA A 213 15.45 -12.57 -13.10
N LEU A 214 14.95 -11.50 -12.51
CA LEU A 214 14.18 -11.49 -11.27
C LEU A 214 12.69 -11.48 -11.58
N VAL A 215 11.98 -12.51 -11.17
CA VAL A 215 10.52 -12.61 -11.31
C VAL A 215 9.85 -11.71 -10.29
N VAL A 216 8.92 -10.87 -10.74
CA VAL A 216 8.14 -9.97 -9.87
C VAL A 216 6.76 -10.54 -9.58
N ASP A 217 6.23 -10.23 -8.38
CA ASP A 217 4.96 -10.78 -7.88
C ASP A 217 3.71 -10.18 -8.53
N ILE A 218 3.81 -8.97 -9.08
CA ILE A 218 2.71 -8.26 -9.74
C ILE A 218 2.99 -8.22 -11.25
N PRO A 219 2.04 -8.62 -12.11
CA PRO A 219 2.19 -8.51 -13.55
C PRO A 219 2.48 -7.06 -13.97
N LEU A 220 3.47 -6.88 -14.83
CA LEU A 220 3.82 -5.58 -15.40
C LEU A 220 3.21 -5.47 -16.80
N ASP A 221 1.90 -5.18 -16.87
CA ASP A 221 1.18 -5.02 -18.15
C ASP A 221 1.76 -3.90 -19.01
N THR A 222 2.28 -2.86 -18.37
CA THR A 222 3.01 -1.76 -19.01
C THR A 222 4.41 -1.67 -18.39
N PRO A 223 5.38 -2.44 -18.92
CA PRO A 223 6.73 -2.45 -18.36
C PRO A 223 7.40 -1.07 -18.54
N PRO A 224 8.25 -0.67 -17.59
CA PRO A 224 9.06 0.53 -17.76
C PRO A 224 9.99 0.40 -18.98
N PRO A 225 10.35 1.51 -19.64
CA PRO A 225 11.34 1.50 -20.71
C PRO A 225 12.70 0.97 -20.21
N ILE A 226 13.43 0.30 -21.09
CA ILE A 226 14.83 -0.08 -20.83
C ILE A 226 15.63 1.18 -20.46
N GLY A 227 16.46 1.09 -19.44
CA GLY A 227 17.17 2.23 -18.87
C GLY A 227 16.46 2.90 -17.69
N SER A 228 15.22 2.53 -17.39
CA SER A 228 14.52 3.04 -16.20
C SER A 228 15.27 2.71 -14.92
N ARG A 229 15.30 3.66 -14.00
CA ARG A 229 15.97 3.53 -12.72
C ARG A 229 15.04 2.93 -11.68
N ALA A 230 15.63 2.12 -10.83
CA ALA A 230 14.93 1.52 -9.70
C ALA A 230 15.84 1.48 -8.47
N LEU A 231 15.22 1.40 -7.30
CA LEU A 231 15.89 1.07 -6.05
C LEU A 231 15.52 -0.37 -5.70
N VAL A 232 16.50 -1.26 -5.66
CA VAL A 232 16.30 -2.65 -5.31
C VAL A 232 16.81 -2.91 -3.90
N ARG A 233 16.00 -3.56 -3.07
CA ARG A 233 16.37 -3.98 -1.74
C ARG A 233 16.57 -5.49 -1.70
N GLU A 234 17.65 -5.92 -1.06
CA GLU A 234 17.94 -7.32 -0.83
C GLU A 234 16.81 -8.06 -0.11
N GLY A 235 16.74 -9.37 -0.33
CA GLY A 235 15.79 -10.23 0.32
C GLY A 235 16.32 -10.90 1.60
N CYS A 236 15.38 -11.38 2.40
CA CYS A 236 15.65 -12.21 3.58
C CYS A 236 14.70 -13.42 3.55
N ASP A 237 15.26 -14.63 3.66
CA ASP A 237 14.50 -15.88 3.70
C ASP A 237 13.83 -16.14 5.05
N ARG A 238 13.99 -15.21 6.01
CA ARG A 238 13.43 -15.24 7.35
C ARG A 238 13.89 -16.44 8.20
N THR A 239 14.99 -17.10 7.84
CA THR A 239 15.59 -18.17 8.65
C THR A 239 16.57 -17.62 9.69
N LEU A 240 16.69 -18.30 10.84
CA LEU A 240 17.67 -17.92 11.87
C LEU A 240 19.10 -18.03 11.33
N GLN A 241 19.38 -19.02 10.49
CA GLN A 241 20.70 -19.24 9.91
C GLN A 241 21.11 -18.04 9.07
N THR A 242 20.29 -17.60 8.13
CA THR A 242 20.58 -16.43 7.28
C THR A 242 20.67 -15.15 8.13
N CYS A 243 19.79 -14.99 9.12
CA CYS A 243 19.83 -13.86 10.03
C CYS A 243 21.16 -13.78 10.80
N ALA A 244 21.68 -14.90 11.25
CA ALA A 244 22.95 -14.97 11.98
C ALA A 244 24.17 -14.80 11.06
N THR A 245 24.23 -15.58 9.95
CA THR A 245 25.45 -15.67 9.14
C THR A 245 25.61 -14.54 8.14
N ARG A 246 24.53 -14.15 7.44
CA ARG A 246 24.57 -13.10 6.43
C ARG A 246 24.41 -11.70 7.03
N PHE A 247 23.50 -11.54 8.00
CA PHE A 247 23.15 -10.23 8.52
C PHE A 247 23.75 -9.93 9.90
N GLY A 248 24.29 -10.92 10.62
CA GLY A 248 24.81 -10.74 11.98
C GLY A 248 23.76 -10.26 12.98
N ASN A 249 22.47 -10.58 12.75
CA ASN A 249 21.34 -9.97 13.45
C ASN A 249 20.49 -10.98 14.25
N ALA A 250 21.06 -12.09 14.65
CA ALA A 250 20.34 -13.16 15.35
C ALA A 250 19.64 -12.68 16.64
N LEU A 251 20.17 -11.65 17.31
CA LEU A 251 19.57 -11.09 18.54
C LEU A 251 18.21 -10.46 18.30
N ASN A 252 17.94 -9.98 17.06
CA ASN A 252 16.67 -9.38 16.68
C ASN A 252 15.79 -10.35 15.87
N PHE A 253 16.12 -11.64 15.88
CA PHE A 253 15.31 -12.65 15.22
C PHE A 253 13.99 -12.84 15.96
N GLN A 254 12.87 -12.69 15.23
CA GLN A 254 11.53 -12.78 15.80
C GLN A 254 10.79 -14.02 15.28
N GLY A 255 11.33 -15.17 15.59
CA GLY A 255 10.75 -16.47 15.32
C GLY A 255 11.20 -17.49 16.36
N GLU A 256 10.58 -18.64 16.36
CA GLU A 256 10.84 -19.73 17.29
C GLU A 256 11.36 -20.97 16.50
N PRO A 257 12.63 -20.95 16.02
CA PRO A 257 13.15 -21.96 15.09
C PRO A 257 13.31 -23.35 15.70
N PHE A 258 13.25 -23.44 17.03
CA PHE A 258 13.42 -24.69 17.77
C PHE A 258 12.10 -25.28 18.27
N LEU A 259 10.95 -24.69 17.88
CA LEU A 259 9.68 -25.30 18.20
C LEU A 259 9.54 -26.67 17.51
N PRO A 260 9.09 -27.70 18.25
CA PRO A 260 8.79 -28.99 17.63
C PRO A 260 7.70 -28.82 16.56
N GLY A 261 7.88 -29.46 15.42
CA GLY A 261 6.89 -29.50 14.36
C GLY A 261 5.60 -30.19 14.81
N ASN A 262 4.54 -30.03 14.03
CA ASN A 262 3.23 -30.63 14.28
C ASN A 262 3.28 -32.14 14.51
N ASP A 263 4.28 -32.85 13.98
CA ASP A 263 4.48 -34.28 14.14
C ASP A 263 4.67 -34.70 15.62
N LEU A 264 5.21 -33.84 16.47
CA LEU A 264 5.33 -34.13 17.90
C LEU A 264 4.03 -33.88 18.67
N VAL A 265 3.22 -32.92 18.22
CA VAL A 265 1.92 -32.60 18.82
C VAL A 265 0.88 -33.68 18.48
N THR A 266 1.02 -34.37 17.33
CA THR A 266 0.13 -35.46 16.90
C THR A 266 0.54 -36.82 17.44
N ARG A 267 1.73 -36.99 18.02
CA ARG A 267 2.14 -38.25 18.66
C ARG A 267 1.45 -38.35 20.03
N TYR A 268 0.37 -39.10 20.08
CA TYR A 268 -0.17 -39.56 21.36
C TYR A 268 0.87 -40.44 22.04
N PRO A 269 1.09 -40.27 23.35
CA PRO A 269 1.89 -41.26 24.09
C PRO A 269 1.16 -42.60 23.98
N SER A 270 1.83 -43.61 23.43
CA SER A 270 1.30 -44.96 23.44
C SER A 270 1.04 -45.35 24.89
N PRO A 271 -0.13 -45.91 25.26
CA PRO A 271 -0.34 -46.41 26.61
C PRO A 271 0.75 -47.42 26.91
N VAL A 272 1.47 -47.20 28.01
CA VAL A 272 2.44 -48.15 28.55
C VAL A 272 1.68 -49.42 28.90
N GLN A 273 1.98 -50.54 28.27
CA GLN A 273 1.46 -51.88 28.61
C GLN A 273 2.10 -52.36 29.90
#